data_1a98ec60e01a96439e5fb3a08d309581
#
_entry.id   1a98ec60e01a96439e5fb3a08d309581
#
_cell.length_a   1.000
_cell.length_b   1.000
_cell.length_c   1.000
_cell.angle_alpha   90.00
_cell.angle_beta   90.00
_cell.angle_gamma   90.00
#
_symmetry.space_group_name_H-M   'P 1'
#
loop_
_entity.id
_entity.type
_entity.pdbx_description
1 polymer ?
#
loop_
_entity_poly.entity_id
_entity_poly.type
_entity_poly.pdbx_seq_one_letter_code
_entity_poly.pdbx_strand_id
1 'polypeptide(L)'
;MRIEQVIADRYCAAVLIDFTAPEGTILDQDYYAFDRSVSATSRDGVKMQTYGIGWEVLPSSTEDETGRHATILMTIHSLKGEFNFIGAKVKLTLDGLYRDNCLEELVVPGRWSCTFTLPETDPGRLCTVNEPIEIEGKNAVLTTLYVSPLSLTCEIKQGTDDLKETVEPIYSDDGKESIAPEVTLQNGETVGAADWLFLITNYADERGRYCFRMDEILDPETVSSVSAFGETFSVE
;
A
#
# COMPACT_ATOMS: atom_id res chain seq x y z
N MET A 1 -9.51 20.79 -6.15
CA MET A 1 -9.12 19.51 -5.56
C MET A 1 -10.16 19.09 -4.54
N ARG A 2 -10.61 17.86 -4.58
CA ARG A 2 -11.57 17.27 -3.64
C ARG A 2 -11.12 15.84 -3.30
N ILE A 3 -11.26 15.42 -2.06
CA ILE A 3 -11.14 14.02 -1.69
C ILE A 3 -12.48 13.36 -1.97
N GLU A 4 -12.49 12.39 -2.86
CA GLU A 4 -13.70 11.66 -3.27
C GLU A 4 -13.97 10.48 -2.34
N GLN A 5 -12.93 9.71 -2.08
CA GLN A 5 -13.02 8.49 -1.32
C GLN A 5 -11.75 8.24 -0.53
N VAL A 6 -11.89 7.60 0.60
CA VAL A 6 -10.77 7.06 1.37
C VAL A 6 -11.10 5.63 1.77
N ILE A 7 -10.12 4.75 1.61
CA ILE A 7 -10.15 3.37 2.05
C ILE A 7 -8.91 3.16 2.91
N ALA A 8 -9.00 2.37 3.95
CA ALA A 8 -7.85 2.03 4.76
C ALA A 8 -7.97 0.60 5.28
N ASP A 9 -6.83 -0.01 5.47
CA ASP A 9 -6.64 -1.21 6.25
C ASP A 9 -5.67 -0.93 7.42
N ARG A 10 -5.14 -1.96 8.05
CA ARG A 10 -4.19 -1.80 9.17
C ARG A 10 -2.89 -1.15 8.75
N TYR A 11 -2.43 -1.36 7.52
CA TYR A 11 -1.05 -1.11 7.09
C TYR A 11 -0.94 0.00 6.05
N CYS A 12 -2.02 0.28 5.34
CA CYS A 12 -2.04 1.32 4.32
C CYS A 12 -3.39 2.04 4.23
N ALA A 13 -3.37 3.17 3.54
CA ALA A 13 -4.57 3.92 3.17
C ALA A 13 -4.48 4.34 1.71
N ALA A 14 -5.61 4.30 1.02
CA ALA A 14 -5.78 4.80 -0.32
C ALA A 14 -6.72 6.01 -0.29
N VAL A 15 -6.32 7.08 -0.96
CA VAL A 15 -7.04 8.36 -1.04
C VAL A 15 -7.29 8.69 -2.50
N LEU A 16 -8.54 8.70 -2.89
CA LEU A 16 -8.95 9.11 -4.24
C LEU A 16 -9.13 10.62 -4.28
N ILE A 17 -8.36 11.26 -5.13
CA ILE A 17 -8.31 12.71 -5.30
C ILE A 17 -8.89 13.07 -6.65
N ASP A 18 -9.95 13.86 -6.63
CA ASP A 18 -10.48 14.54 -7.80
C ASP A 18 -9.78 15.90 -7.93
N PHE A 19 -9.05 16.08 -9.02
CA PHE A 19 -8.29 17.28 -9.28
C PHE A 19 -8.72 17.94 -10.58
N THR A 20 -9.06 19.24 -10.50
CA THR A 20 -9.36 20.07 -11.67
C THR A 20 -8.33 21.19 -11.74
N ALA A 21 -7.60 21.22 -12.85
CA ALA A 21 -6.60 22.26 -13.12
C ALA A 21 -7.25 23.61 -13.48
N PRO A 22 -6.52 24.73 -13.29
CA PRO A 22 -6.93 26.06 -13.77
C PRO A 22 -7.18 26.08 -15.28
N GLU A 23 -7.95 27.06 -15.74
CA GLU A 23 -8.21 27.26 -17.16
C GLU A 23 -6.91 27.46 -17.96
N GLY A 24 -6.81 26.77 -19.09
CA GLY A 24 -5.62 26.78 -19.95
C GLY A 24 -4.56 25.74 -19.60
N THR A 25 -4.77 24.91 -18.56
CA THR A 25 -3.90 23.77 -18.23
C THR A 25 -4.52 22.48 -18.71
N ILE A 26 -3.75 21.64 -19.41
CA ILE A 26 -4.15 20.32 -19.87
C ILE A 26 -3.43 19.28 -19.02
N LEU A 27 -4.17 18.30 -18.49
CA LEU A 27 -3.68 17.15 -17.77
C LEU A 27 -3.75 15.93 -18.68
N ASP A 28 -2.65 15.65 -19.38
CA ASP A 28 -2.55 14.66 -20.47
C ASP A 28 -1.51 13.56 -20.20
N GLN A 29 -1.04 13.48 -18.96
CA GLN A 29 -0.02 12.50 -18.59
C GLN A 29 -0.61 11.34 -17.78
N ASP A 30 0.03 10.18 -17.92
CA ASP A 30 -0.30 8.97 -17.17
C ASP A 30 0.22 9.01 -15.72
N TYR A 31 0.99 10.03 -15.38
CA TYR A 31 1.57 10.19 -14.07
C TYR A 31 1.56 11.65 -13.61
N TYR A 32 1.13 11.85 -12.37
CA TYR A 32 1.26 13.11 -11.64
C TYR A 32 1.60 12.85 -10.18
N ALA A 33 2.39 13.75 -9.60
CA ALA A 33 2.74 13.75 -8.19
C ALA A 33 2.58 15.13 -7.57
N PHE A 34 2.41 15.19 -6.25
CA PHE A 34 2.47 16.41 -5.48
C PHE A 34 3.70 16.40 -4.58
N ASP A 35 4.32 17.57 -4.38
CA ASP A 35 5.11 17.75 -3.16
C ASP A 35 4.15 17.70 -1.98
N ARG A 36 4.52 16.95 -0.94
CA ARG A 36 3.54 16.53 0.08
C ARG A 36 4.11 16.47 1.48
N SER A 37 3.20 16.73 2.41
CA SER A 37 3.41 16.44 3.83
C SER A 37 2.20 15.68 4.35
N VAL A 38 2.44 14.50 4.91
CA VAL A 38 1.44 13.67 5.55
C VAL A 38 1.76 13.56 7.03
N SER A 39 0.78 13.84 7.87
CA SER A 39 0.87 13.49 9.29
C SER A 39 -0.38 12.69 9.66
N ALA A 40 -0.17 11.58 10.32
CA ALA A 40 -1.27 10.75 10.80
C ALA A 40 -1.10 10.44 12.29
N THR A 41 -2.23 10.33 12.98
CA THR A 41 -2.29 9.90 14.37
C THR A 41 -3.33 8.80 14.45
N SER A 42 -2.92 7.62 14.91
CA SER A 42 -3.81 6.48 15.08
C SER A 42 -4.86 6.74 16.18
N ARG A 43 -5.86 5.88 16.26
CA ARG A 43 -6.96 6.00 17.23
C ARG A 43 -6.47 5.99 18.69
N ASP A 44 -5.39 5.28 18.98
CA ASP A 44 -4.74 5.19 20.30
C ASP A 44 -3.66 6.25 20.54
N GLY A 45 -3.53 7.20 19.61
CA GLY A 45 -2.66 8.37 19.77
C GLY A 45 -1.22 8.18 19.29
N VAL A 46 -0.89 7.07 18.65
CA VAL A 46 0.43 6.85 18.04
C VAL A 46 0.58 7.74 16.82
N LYS A 47 1.69 8.44 16.71
CA LYS A 47 2.01 9.27 15.54
C LYS A 47 2.80 8.47 14.52
N MET A 48 2.39 8.54 13.27
CA MET A 48 3.14 7.99 12.15
C MET A 48 4.47 8.74 12.02
N GLN A 49 5.57 8.00 12.06
CA GLN A 49 6.91 8.60 12.05
C GLN A 49 7.49 8.72 10.64
N THR A 50 7.38 7.65 9.87
CA THR A 50 7.91 7.58 8.52
C THR A 50 6.88 6.93 7.61
N TYR A 51 6.76 7.44 6.40
CA TYR A 51 5.76 6.96 5.43
C TYR A 51 6.33 6.90 4.01
N GLY A 52 5.80 5.96 3.23
CA GLY A 52 5.91 5.94 1.78
C GLY A 52 4.61 6.42 1.14
N ILE A 53 4.71 6.93 -0.07
CA ILE A 53 3.57 7.36 -0.89
C ILE A 53 3.75 6.84 -2.31
N GLY A 54 2.68 6.25 -2.84
CA GLY A 54 2.53 5.97 -4.26
C GLY A 54 1.51 6.91 -4.90
N TRP A 55 1.66 7.16 -6.19
CA TRP A 55 0.76 7.95 -7.02
C TRP A 55 0.39 7.18 -8.27
N GLU A 56 -0.87 7.24 -8.65
CA GLU A 56 -1.38 6.64 -9.87
C GLU A 56 -2.48 7.55 -10.45
N VAL A 57 -2.44 7.79 -11.74
CA VAL A 57 -3.54 8.46 -12.44
C VAL A 57 -4.49 7.40 -12.94
N LEU A 58 -5.71 7.44 -12.45
CA LEU A 58 -6.74 6.51 -12.90
C LEU A 58 -7.38 6.99 -14.19
N PRO A 59 -7.80 6.06 -15.07
CA PRO A 59 -8.60 6.42 -16.24
C PRO A 59 -9.82 7.23 -15.79
N SER A 60 -10.03 8.39 -16.40
CA SER A 60 -11.18 9.23 -16.08
C SER A 60 -12.47 8.49 -16.48
N SER A 61 -13.39 8.35 -15.53
CA SER A 61 -14.74 7.84 -15.80
C SER A 61 -15.63 8.84 -16.52
N THR A 62 -15.20 10.09 -16.64
CA THR A 62 -15.89 11.17 -17.36
C THR A 62 -15.02 11.62 -18.51
N GLU A 63 -15.57 11.62 -19.72
CA GLU A 63 -14.98 12.30 -20.86
C GLU A 63 -14.95 13.81 -20.55
N ASP A 64 -13.85 14.28 -20.00
CA ASP A 64 -13.62 15.72 -19.83
C ASP A 64 -13.07 16.27 -21.14
N GLU A 65 -13.95 16.83 -21.97
CA GLU A 65 -13.60 17.48 -23.22
C GLU A 65 -12.57 18.61 -23.04
N THR A 66 -12.40 19.10 -21.81
CA THR A 66 -11.45 20.18 -21.50
C THR A 66 -10.04 19.70 -21.19
N GLY A 67 -9.86 18.41 -20.89
CA GLY A 67 -8.58 17.82 -20.50
C GLY A 67 -7.98 18.40 -19.21
N ARG A 68 -8.82 19.03 -18.36
CA ARG A 68 -8.37 19.71 -17.14
C ARG A 68 -8.56 18.88 -15.89
N HIS A 69 -9.13 17.73 -16.02
CA HIS A 69 -9.53 16.86 -14.91
C HIS A 69 -8.64 15.64 -14.83
N ALA A 70 -8.24 15.27 -13.63
CA ALA A 70 -7.53 14.02 -13.35
C ALA A 70 -8.04 13.41 -12.06
N THR A 71 -8.24 12.11 -12.09
CA THR A 71 -8.50 11.28 -10.91
C THR A 71 -7.18 10.66 -10.48
N ILE A 72 -6.70 11.01 -9.29
CA ILE A 72 -5.40 10.60 -8.79
C ILE A 72 -5.61 9.73 -7.55
N LEU A 73 -5.09 8.52 -7.60
CA LEU A 73 -5.01 7.62 -6.47
C LEU A 73 -3.70 7.86 -5.74
N MET A 74 -3.79 8.21 -4.46
CA MET A 74 -2.65 8.31 -3.56
C MET A 74 -2.70 7.17 -2.56
N THR A 75 -1.64 6.38 -2.49
CA THR A 75 -1.47 5.36 -1.45
C THR A 75 -0.50 5.85 -0.37
N ILE A 76 -0.81 5.59 0.88
CA ILE A 76 0.02 5.95 2.04
C ILE A 76 0.26 4.69 2.84
N HIS A 77 1.52 4.43 3.19
CA HIS A 77 1.87 3.31 4.07
C HIS A 77 2.93 3.74 5.09
N SER A 78 2.90 3.12 6.26
CA SER A 78 3.91 3.37 7.29
C SER A 78 5.15 2.53 7.03
N LEU A 79 6.33 3.16 7.03
CA LEU A 79 7.62 2.48 6.85
C LEU A 79 8.25 2.06 8.17
N LYS A 80 7.71 2.50 9.31
CA LYS A 80 8.26 2.18 10.64
C LYS A 80 7.15 2.00 11.65
N GLY A 81 7.36 1.01 12.51
CA GLY A 81 6.55 0.80 13.70
C GLY A 81 5.20 0.16 13.43
N GLU A 82 4.41 0.08 14.47
CA GLU A 82 3.08 -0.51 14.51
C GLU A 82 2.00 0.55 14.30
N PHE A 83 2.11 1.36 13.24
CA PHE A 83 1.07 2.33 12.94
C PHE A 83 -0.14 1.63 12.34
N ASN A 84 -1.29 1.81 12.97
CA ASN A 84 -2.57 1.30 12.48
C ASN A 84 -3.37 2.44 11.84
N PHE A 85 -3.72 2.28 10.56
CA PHE A 85 -4.50 3.29 9.83
C PHE A 85 -6.00 3.27 10.16
N ILE A 86 -6.54 2.18 10.73
CA ILE A 86 -7.97 2.09 11.07
C ILE A 86 -8.35 3.18 12.08
N GLY A 87 -9.31 4.04 11.68
CA GLY A 87 -9.76 5.18 12.48
C GLY A 87 -8.72 6.28 12.70
N ALA A 88 -7.60 6.24 11.99
CA ALA A 88 -6.56 7.25 12.15
C ALA A 88 -7.00 8.61 11.59
N LYS A 89 -6.58 9.67 12.25
CA LYS A 89 -6.76 11.05 11.78
C LYS A 89 -5.57 11.45 10.93
N VAL A 90 -5.84 11.79 9.67
CA VAL A 90 -4.82 12.18 8.69
C VAL A 90 -4.95 13.66 8.37
N LYS A 91 -3.81 14.36 8.39
CA LYS A 91 -3.67 15.70 7.82
C LYS A 91 -2.76 15.59 6.61
N LEU A 92 -3.29 15.97 5.46
CA LEU A 92 -2.61 15.97 4.17
C LEU A 92 -2.39 17.41 3.73
N THR A 93 -1.18 17.72 3.30
CA THR A 93 -0.86 18.98 2.60
C THR A 93 -0.15 18.61 1.31
N LEU A 94 -0.65 19.15 0.19
CA LEU A 94 -0.14 18.95 -1.15
C LEU A 94 0.29 20.31 -1.69
N ASP A 95 1.53 20.41 -2.14
CA ASP A 95 2.12 21.62 -2.70
C ASP A 95 2.50 21.39 -4.17
N GLY A 96 1.91 22.14 -5.10
CA GLY A 96 2.12 22.00 -6.55
C GLY A 96 1.70 20.61 -7.09
N LEU A 97 1.35 20.57 -8.36
CA LEU A 97 1.17 19.33 -9.12
C LEU A 97 2.32 19.26 -10.14
N TYR A 98 3.01 18.13 -10.18
CA TYR A 98 4.20 17.88 -10.99
C TYR A 98 3.96 16.71 -11.94
N ARG A 99 4.63 16.70 -13.11
CA ARG A 99 4.59 15.59 -14.08
C ARG A 99 5.49 14.43 -13.75
N ASP A 100 6.39 14.61 -12.82
CA ASP A 100 7.43 13.64 -12.51
C ASP A 100 7.56 13.42 -10.99
N ASN A 101 8.20 12.33 -10.65
CA ASN A 101 8.43 11.94 -9.24
C ASN A 101 9.58 12.71 -8.59
N CYS A 102 10.41 13.36 -9.38
CA CYS A 102 11.54 14.17 -8.90
C CYS A 102 11.11 15.59 -8.51
N LEU A 103 9.84 15.97 -8.79
CA LEU A 103 9.25 17.28 -8.52
C LEU A 103 9.99 18.42 -9.25
N GLU A 104 10.44 18.17 -10.47
CA GLU A 104 11.16 19.14 -11.28
C GLU A 104 10.23 19.92 -12.22
N GLU A 105 9.21 19.26 -12.78
CA GLU A 105 8.30 19.87 -13.75
C GLU A 105 6.95 20.22 -13.10
N LEU A 106 6.85 21.46 -12.61
CA LEU A 106 5.63 22.00 -12.01
C LEU A 106 4.59 22.31 -13.09
N VAL A 107 3.42 21.67 -13.01
CA VAL A 107 2.27 21.86 -13.93
C VAL A 107 1.28 22.85 -13.37
N VAL A 108 0.88 22.68 -12.10
CA VAL A 108 -0.07 23.55 -11.42
C VAL A 108 0.51 24.03 -10.11
N PRO A 109 0.82 25.33 -9.97
CA PRO A 109 1.20 25.88 -8.68
C PRO A 109 -0.03 25.94 -7.76
N GLY A 110 0.18 25.67 -6.47
CA GLY A 110 -0.88 25.78 -5.46
C GLY A 110 -0.54 25.03 -4.21
N ARG A 111 -1.37 25.26 -3.19
CA ARG A 111 -1.27 24.53 -1.93
C ARG A 111 -2.65 24.14 -1.47
N TRP A 112 -2.84 22.85 -1.23
CA TRP A 112 -4.08 22.26 -0.75
C TRP A 112 -3.83 21.55 0.57
N SER A 113 -4.72 21.73 1.54
CA SER A 113 -4.61 21.05 2.81
C SER A 113 -5.99 20.59 3.25
N CYS A 114 -6.05 19.33 3.70
CA CYS A 114 -7.25 18.75 4.26
C CYS A 114 -6.93 17.92 5.50
N THR A 115 -7.95 17.67 6.31
CA THR A 115 -7.88 16.77 7.46
C THR A 115 -9.11 15.90 7.41
N PHE A 116 -8.91 14.59 7.53
CA PHE A 116 -9.98 13.60 7.51
C PHE A 116 -9.65 12.45 8.46
N THR A 117 -10.69 11.68 8.80
CA THR A 117 -10.54 10.46 9.59
C THR A 117 -10.77 9.27 8.67
N LEU A 118 -9.89 8.29 8.75
CA LEU A 118 -10.00 7.04 8.01
C LEU A 118 -11.12 6.16 8.58
N PRO A 119 -11.65 5.20 7.81
CA PRO A 119 -12.69 4.27 8.28
C PRO A 119 -12.31 3.60 9.60
N GLU A 120 -13.30 3.44 10.48
CA GLU A 120 -13.10 2.84 11.80
C GLU A 120 -13.22 1.30 11.80
N THR A 121 -13.76 0.75 10.72
CA THR A 121 -13.90 -0.70 10.56
C THR A 121 -12.70 -1.26 9.81
N ASP A 122 -12.09 -2.27 10.37
CA ASP A 122 -11.04 -3.04 9.69
C ASP A 122 -11.69 -3.93 8.62
N PRO A 123 -11.38 -3.71 7.33
CA PRO A 123 -11.98 -4.51 6.27
C PRO A 123 -11.24 -5.83 6.04
N GLY A 124 -10.11 -6.05 6.71
CA GLY A 124 -9.26 -7.20 6.45
C GLY A 124 -9.53 -8.39 7.37
N ARG A 125 -9.10 -9.56 6.90
CA ARG A 125 -9.12 -10.82 7.65
C ARG A 125 -7.71 -11.15 8.12
N LEU A 126 -7.59 -11.49 9.39
CA LEU A 126 -6.34 -11.95 10.00
C LEU A 126 -6.42 -13.46 10.21
N CYS A 127 -5.54 -14.20 9.56
CA CYS A 127 -5.46 -15.66 9.67
C CYS A 127 -4.18 -16.05 10.41
N THR A 128 -4.31 -16.87 11.45
CA THR A 128 -3.16 -17.46 12.15
C THR A 128 -2.74 -18.70 11.38
N VAL A 129 -1.49 -18.76 10.95
CA VAL A 129 -0.93 -19.84 10.13
C VAL A 129 -0.02 -20.74 10.97
N ASN A 130 1.10 -20.21 11.46
CA ASN A 130 2.14 -20.92 12.23
C ASN A 130 2.79 -22.11 11.48
N GLU A 131 3.00 -21.93 10.17
CA GLU A 131 3.61 -22.96 9.33
C GLU A 131 5.09 -22.64 9.04
N PRO A 132 5.96 -23.68 9.00
CA PRO A 132 7.34 -23.51 8.57
C PRO A 132 7.39 -23.13 7.09
N ILE A 133 8.25 -22.18 6.76
CA ILE A 133 8.53 -21.73 5.39
C ILE A 133 10.02 -21.62 5.18
N GLU A 134 10.44 -21.53 3.92
CA GLU A 134 11.81 -21.22 3.55
C GLU A 134 11.86 -19.90 2.77
N ILE A 135 12.73 -19.00 3.19
CA ILE A 135 12.98 -17.74 2.48
C ILE A 135 14.46 -17.68 2.15
N GLU A 136 14.80 -17.69 0.86
CA GLU A 136 16.19 -17.66 0.36
C GLU A 136 17.10 -18.72 1.00
N GLY A 137 16.60 -19.94 1.16
CA GLY A 137 17.35 -21.04 1.77
C GLY A 137 17.42 -21.01 3.30
N LYS A 138 16.69 -20.11 3.95
CA LYS A 138 16.66 -19.96 5.41
C LYS A 138 15.29 -20.36 5.99
N ASN A 139 15.34 -21.07 7.10
CA ASN A 139 14.13 -21.48 7.79
C ASN A 139 13.46 -20.30 8.49
N ALA A 140 12.16 -20.18 8.32
CA ALA A 140 11.31 -19.19 8.98
C ALA A 140 9.97 -19.84 9.36
N VAL A 141 9.14 -19.09 10.06
CA VAL A 141 7.76 -19.47 10.36
C VAL A 141 6.85 -18.35 9.91
N LEU A 142 5.93 -18.63 9.00
CA LEU A 142 4.82 -17.72 8.70
C LEU A 142 3.84 -17.81 9.85
N THR A 143 3.73 -16.74 10.63
CA THR A 143 2.88 -16.72 11.84
C THR A 143 1.46 -16.28 11.53
N THR A 144 1.32 -15.25 10.70
CA THR A 144 0.01 -14.71 10.34
C THR A 144 -0.02 -14.22 8.89
N LEU A 145 -1.20 -14.33 8.30
CA LEU A 145 -1.59 -13.67 7.05
C LEU A 145 -2.67 -12.65 7.36
N TYR A 146 -2.53 -11.46 6.82
CA TYR A 146 -3.59 -10.45 6.83
C TYR A 146 -3.94 -10.10 5.39
N VAL A 147 -5.18 -10.36 5.01
CA VAL A 147 -5.72 -10.09 3.67
C VAL A 147 -6.73 -8.96 3.78
N SER A 148 -6.54 -7.90 3.02
CA SER A 148 -7.43 -6.74 2.99
C SER A 148 -7.79 -6.34 1.56
N PRO A 149 -8.73 -5.41 1.36
CA PRO A 149 -8.99 -4.86 0.04
C PRO A 149 -7.79 -4.19 -0.63
N LEU A 150 -6.82 -3.69 0.16
CA LEU A 150 -5.69 -2.92 -0.35
C LEU A 150 -4.37 -3.68 -0.32
N SER A 151 -4.22 -4.61 0.64
CA SER A 151 -2.92 -5.23 0.90
C SER A 151 -3.02 -6.68 1.34
N LEU A 152 -1.97 -7.41 1.05
CA LEU A 152 -1.65 -8.68 1.67
C LEU A 152 -0.42 -8.50 2.56
N THR A 153 -0.52 -8.91 3.81
CA THR A 153 0.60 -8.83 4.75
C THR A 153 0.90 -10.20 5.34
N CYS A 154 2.17 -10.60 5.22
CA CYS A 154 2.72 -11.82 5.79
C CYS A 154 3.59 -11.47 7.00
N GLU A 155 3.26 -11.94 8.19
CA GLU A 155 4.13 -11.83 9.35
C GLU A 155 4.92 -13.12 9.53
N ILE A 156 6.24 -12.98 9.60
CA ILE A 156 7.17 -14.07 9.77
C ILE A 156 7.95 -13.97 11.07
N LYS A 157 8.40 -15.10 11.57
CA LYS A 157 9.37 -15.22 12.65
C LYS A 157 10.61 -15.94 12.13
N GLN A 158 11.78 -15.35 12.34
CA GLN A 158 13.09 -15.84 11.93
C GLN A 158 14.10 -15.58 13.03
N GLY A 159 15.20 -16.33 13.08
CA GLY A 159 16.31 -16.01 13.98
C GLY A 159 16.91 -14.63 13.66
N THR A 160 17.37 -13.92 14.68
CA THR A 160 17.86 -12.53 14.57
C THR A 160 18.98 -12.33 13.55
N ASP A 161 19.85 -13.32 13.39
CA ASP A 161 20.95 -13.24 12.44
C ASP A 161 20.48 -13.42 10.98
N ASP A 162 19.47 -14.25 10.79
CA ASP A 162 18.87 -14.51 9.47
C ASP A 162 18.07 -13.30 8.98
N LEU A 163 17.33 -12.61 9.88
CA LEU A 163 16.58 -11.38 9.52
C LEU A 163 17.48 -10.25 9.03
N LYS A 164 18.71 -10.14 9.53
CA LYS A 164 19.64 -9.08 9.09
C LYS A 164 20.12 -9.28 7.66
N GLU A 165 20.21 -10.52 7.19
CA GLU A 165 20.68 -10.86 5.86
C GLU A 165 19.54 -10.87 4.82
N THR A 166 18.29 -11.10 5.25
CA THR A 166 17.11 -11.09 4.36
C THR A 166 16.59 -9.68 4.04
N VAL A 167 17.21 -8.63 4.55
CA VAL A 167 16.74 -7.23 4.44
C VAL A 167 17.12 -6.56 3.11
N GLU A 168 17.86 -7.21 2.22
CA GLU A 168 18.00 -6.68 0.87
C GLU A 168 16.66 -6.86 0.13
N PRO A 169 16.06 -5.77 -0.37
CA PRO A 169 14.80 -5.86 -1.08
C PRO A 169 15.00 -6.81 -2.25
N ILE A 170 14.04 -7.71 -2.41
CA ILE A 170 13.95 -8.63 -3.54
C ILE A 170 13.65 -7.82 -4.80
N TYR A 171 14.55 -6.93 -5.16
CA TYR A 171 14.64 -6.37 -6.49
C TYR A 171 15.52 -7.31 -7.30
N SER A 172 14.92 -8.31 -7.91
CA SER A 172 15.64 -9.06 -8.92
C SER A 172 15.69 -8.23 -10.20
N ASP A 173 16.79 -7.52 -10.38
CA ASP A 173 17.16 -6.89 -11.67
C ASP A 173 17.44 -7.95 -12.76
N ASP A 174 17.39 -9.22 -12.41
CA ASP A 174 17.80 -10.36 -13.26
C ASP A 174 16.68 -11.37 -13.55
N GLY A 175 15.42 -11.01 -13.36
CA GLY A 175 14.26 -11.82 -13.79
C GLY A 175 14.09 -13.14 -13.03
N LYS A 176 14.64 -13.27 -11.83
CA LYS A 176 14.37 -14.40 -10.95
C LYS A 176 13.01 -14.24 -10.29
N GLU A 177 12.31 -15.38 -10.20
CA GLU A 177 10.95 -15.53 -9.72
C GLU A 177 10.61 -14.57 -8.57
N SER A 178 9.72 -13.68 -8.87
CA SER A 178 9.12 -12.75 -7.91
C SER A 178 8.52 -13.57 -6.76
N ILE A 179 8.91 -13.27 -5.52
CA ILE A 179 8.20 -13.76 -4.32
C ILE A 179 6.84 -13.04 -4.18
N ALA A 180 6.35 -12.48 -5.26
CA ALA A 180 5.05 -11.84 -5.27
C ALA A 180 3.99 -12.90 -4.91
N PRO A 181 3.25 -12.69 -3.84
CA PRO A 181 2.21 -13.63 -3.47
C PRO A 181 1.04 -13.55 -4.45
N GLU A 182 0.34 -14.66 -4.56
CA GLU A 182 -0.92 -14.75 -5.29
C GLU A 182 -2.05 -15.08 -4.32
N VAL A 183 -3.19 -14.45 -4.52
CA VAL A 183 -4.42 -14.72 -3.79
C VAL A 183 -5.37 -15.49 -4.70
N THR A 184 -5.85 -16.65 -4.25
CA THR A 184 -6.87 -17.43 -4.96
C THR A 184 -8.23 -17.14 -4.35
N LEU A 185 -9.19 -16.76 -5.20
CA LEU A 185 -10.57 -16.53 -4.80
C LEU A 185 -11.38 -17.83 -4.79
N GLN A 186 -12.54 -17.84 -4.13
CA GLN A 186 -13.44 -19.02 -4.06
C GLN A 186 -13.95 -19.47 -5.43
N ASN A 187 -14.00 -18.58 -6.42
CA ASN A 187 -14.37 -18.89 -7.81
C ASN A 187 -13.21 -19.51 -8.63
N GLY A 188 -12.02 -19.62 -8.04
CA GLY A 188 -10.81 -20.15 -8.67
C GLY A 188 -9.99 -19.12 -9.45
N GLU A 189 -10.38 -17.85 -9.47
CA GLU A 189 -9.56 -16.78 -10.03
C GLU A 189 -8.37 -16.48 -9.11
N THR A 190 -7.27 -16.03 -9.70
CA THR A 190 -6.08 -15.58 -8.97
C THR A 190 -5.84 -14.10 -9.19
N VAL A 191 -5.48 -13.40 -8.11
CA VAL A 191 -5.09 -11.99 -8.12
C VAL A 191 -3.67 -11.90 -7.59
N GLY A 192 -2.79 -11.30 -8.37
CA GLY A 192 -1.40 -11.07 -8.00
C GLY A 192 -1.22 -9.84 -7.14
N ALA A 193 -0.04 -9.72 -6.54
CA ALA A 193 0.39 -8.49 -5.94
C ALA A 193 1.10 -7.62 -7.00
N ALA A 194 0.59 -6.39 -7.21
CA ALA A 194 1.15 -5.43 -8.16
C ALA A 194 2.56 -5.03 -7.79
N ASP A 195 2.69 -4.67 -6.53
CA ASP A 195 3.89 -4.07 -6.00
C ASP A 195 4.14 -4.50 -4.56
N TRP A 196 5.37 -4.61 -4.28
CA TRP A 196 5.90 -4.65 -2.94
C TRP A 196 5.77 -3.26 -2.29
N LEU A 197 5.06 -3.18 -1.16
CA LEU A 197 4.91 -1.91 -0.45
C LEU A 197 6.07 -1.66 0.52
N PHE A 198 6.34 -2.63 1.38
CA PHE A 198 7.43 -2.51 2.36
C PHE A 198 7.73 -3.81 3.10
N LEU A 199 8.96 -3.92 3.58
CA LEU A 199 9.39 -4.87 4.59
C LEU A 199 9.67 -4.11 5.89
N ILE A 200 9.05 -4.53 6.97
CA ILE A 200 9.40 -4.08 8.32
C ILE A 200 10.02 -5.25 9.06
N THR A 201 11.24 -5.06 9.55
CA THR A 201 11.87 -6.02 10.44
C THR A 201 11.95 -5.46 11.85
N ASN A 202 11.51 -6.23 12.82
CA ASN A 202 11.72 -5.96 14.24
C ASN A 202 12.75 -6.96 14.77
N TYR A 203 14.00 -6.55 14.81
CA TYR A 203 15.10 -7.40 15.26
C TYR A 203 14.99 -7.82 16.73
N ALA A 204 14.32 -7.01 17.55
CA ALA A 204 14.17 -7.33 18.97
C ALA A 204 13.23 -8.51 19.21
N ASP A 205 12.22 -8.67 18.35
CA ASP A 205 11.19 -9.72 18.47
C ASP A 205 11.41 -10.87 17.48
N GLU A 206 12.49 -10.83 16.70
CA GLU A 206 12.76 -11.79 15.63
C GLU A 206 11.61 -11.90 14.62
N ARG A 207 10.98 -10.76 14.30
CA ARG A 207 9.82 -10.70 13.40
C ARG A 207 10.11 -9.88 12.16
N GLY A 208 9.62 -10.36 11.03
CA GLY A 208 9.54 -9.65 9.77
C GLY A 208 8.09 -9.49 9.34
N ARG A 209 7.79 -8.41 8.64
CA ARG A 209 6.49 -8.17 8.03
C ARG A 209 6.69 -7.77 6.59
N TYR A 210 6.18 -8.60 5.69
CA TYR A 210 6.15 -8.35 4.25
C TYR A 210 4.76 -7.84 3.90
N CYS A 211 4.67 -6.65 3.34
CA CYS A 211 3.40 -6.07 2.92
C CYS A 211 3.43 -5.80 1.41
N PHE A 212 2.44 -6.29 0.72
CA PHE A 212 2.27 -6.18 -0.73
C PHE A 212 0.98 -5.42 -1.03
N ARG A 213 1.01 -4.57 -2.04
CA ARG A 213 -0.20 -3.98 -2.60
C ARG A 213 -0.83 -4.99 -3.55
N MET A 214 -2.14 -5.12 -3.50
CA MET A 214 -2.85 -5.96 -4.46
C MET A 214 -3.05 -5.22 -5.80
N ASP A 215 -3.07 -5.98 -6.90
CA ASP A 215 -3.32 -5.45 -8.25
C ASP A 215 -4.73 -4.87 -8.38
N GLU A 216 -5.67 -5.45 -7.66
CA GLU A 216 -7.07 -5.07 -7.66
C GLU A 216 -7.59 -4.95 -6.23
N ILE A 217 -8.68 -4.20 -6.06
CA ILE A 217 -9.38 -4.13 -4.76
C ILE A 217 -10.05 -5.48 -4.50
N LEU A 218 -9.60 -6.18 -3.47
CA LEU A 218 -10.13 -7.48 -3.08
C LEU A 218 -11.34 -7.36 -2.15
N ASP A 219 -12.24 -8.33 -2.27
CA ASP A 219 -13.15 -8.67 -1.18
C ASP A 219 -12.52 -9.81 -0.36
N PRO A 220 -12.00 -9.55 0.86
CA PRO A 220 -11.32 -10.56 1.67
C PRO A 220 -12.20 -11.77 2.02
N GLU A 221 -13.53 -11.60 2.01
CA GLU A 221 -14.46 -12.69 2.28
C GLU A 221 -14.53 -13.72 1.14
N THR A 222 -14.09 -13.35 -0.06
CA THR A 222 -14.05 -14.24 -1.23
C THR A 222 -12.72 -14.99 -1.36
N VAL A 223 -11.74 -14.69 -0.53
CA VAL A 223 -10.42 -15.33 -0.59
C VAL A 223 -10.49 -16.73 0.01
N SER A 224 -9.99 -17.70 -0.74
CA SER A 224 -9.89 -19.12 -0.31
C SER A 224 -8.48 -19.49 0.14
N SER A 225 -7.45 -18.98 -0.53
CA SER A 225 -6.05 -19.28 -0.19
C SER A 225 -5.10 -18.17 -0.65
N VAL A 226 -3.91 -18.19 -0.07
CA VAL A 226 -2.77 -17.34 -0.43
C VAL A 226 -1.58 -18.22 -0.73
N SER A 227 -0.95 -18.04 -1.88
CA SER A 227 0.33 -18.64 -2.24
C SER A 227 1.45 -17.64 -2.01
N ALA A 228 2.37 -17.94 -1.11
CA ALA A 228 3.51 -17.10 -0.77
C ALA A 228 4.69 -17.97 -0.33
N PHE A 229 5.92 -17.55 -0.59
CA PHE A 229 7.13 -18.26 -0.19
C PHE A 229 7.20 -19.72 -0.68
N GLY A 230 6.62 -20.01 -1.87
CA GLY A 230 6.58 -21.35 -2.45
C GLY A 230 5.53 -22.30 -1.86
N GLU A 231 4.75 -21.86 -0.89
CA GLU A 231 3.71 -22.63 -0.21
C GLU A 231 2.33 -21.99 -0.40
N THR A 232 1.26 -22.79 -0.19
CA THR A 232 -0.13 -22.31 -0.29
C THR A 232 -0.84 -22.49 1.04
N PHE A 233 -1.43 -21.42 1.55
CA PHE A 233 -2.10 -21.35 2.85
C PHE A 233 -3.60 -21.10 2.66
N SER A 234 -4.43 -21.88 3.32
CA SER A 234 -5.88 -21.64 3.35
C SER A 234 -6.22 -20.43 4.21
N VAL A 235 -7.17 -19.62 3.74
CA VAL A 235 -7.72 -18.46 4.45
C VAL A 235 -9.13 -18.85 4.89
N GLU A 236 -9.26 -19.43 6.09
CA GLU A 236 -10.55 -19.81 6.71
C GLU A 236 -11.01 -18.80 7.78
#